data_7688fe85f132728c5fbae702e7aaa3f7
#
_entry.id   7688fe85f132728c5fbae702e7aaa3f7
#
_cell.length_a   1.000
_cell.length_b   1.000
_cell.length_c   1.000
_cell.angle_alpha   90.00
_cell.angle_beta   90.00
_cell.angle_gamma   90.00
#
_symmetry.space_group_name_H-M   'P 1'
#
loop_
_entity.id
_entity.type
_entity.pdbx_description
1 polymer ?
#
loop_
_entity_poly.entity_id
_entity_poly.type
_entity_poly.pdbx_seq_one_letter_code
_entity_poly.pdbx_strand_id
1 'polypeptide(L)'
;MAINIEALISSLGKTYQEVFDAGLIPYKTKPTENFGTEYISLDMVKEGVYLAFKRSDKILFDVTLTLLDSDKPSYTFPNKLPSPLISHMSRQWIHEQFGLPEKSKEPKVIMKEEFGWVDLYTILDFRIPTNMQVDYDLLERVKEVTFLPTSEVRW
;
A
#
# COMPACT_ATOMS: atom_id res chain seq x y z
N MET A 1 5.38 10.27 -15.12
CA MET A 1 5.61 11.17 -13.98
C MET A 1 5.86 10.35 -12.72
N ALA A 2 6.91 10.66 -11.99
CA ALA A 2 7.22 9.95 -10.75
C ALA A 2 6.33 10.43 -9.60
N ILE A 3 5.91 9.50 -8.76
CA ILE A 3 5.13 9.77 -7.55
C ILE A 3 6.08 9.81 -6.37
N ASN A 4 5.91 10.79 -5.49
CA ASN A 4 6.67 10.86 -4.23
C ASN A 4 5.98 9.98 -3.18
N ILE A 5 6.45 8.73 -3.09
CA ILE A 5 5.83 7.71 -2.23
C ILE A 5 5.94 8.09 -0.75
N GLU A 6 7.11 8.52 -0.29
CA GLU A 6 7.28 8.91 1.12
C GLU A 6 6.35 10.04 1.51
N ALA A 7 6.17 11.03 0.63
CA ALA A 7 5.28 12.14 0.88
C ALA A 7 3.82 11.69 0.95
N LEU A 8 3.42 10.72 0.11
CA LEU A 8 2.08 10.15 0.17
C LEU A 8 1.84 9.43 1.50
N ILE A 9 2.79 8.60 1.93
CA ILE A 9 2.66 7.89 3.20
C ILE A 9 2.59 8.90 4.35
N SER A 10 3.40 9.95 4.30
CA SER A 10 3.36 11.02 5.30
C SER A 10 2.06 11.83 5.27
N SER A 11 1.27 11.68 4.21
CA SER A 11 -0.03 12.34 4.07
C SER A 11 -1.19 11.52 4.60
N LEU A 12 -0.94 10.31 5.12
CA LEU A 12 -1.98 9.54 5.79
C LEU A 12 -2.60 10.39 6.90
N GLY A 13 -3.91 10.40 6.99
CA GLY A 13 -4.66 11.25 7.92
C GLY A 13 -5.01 12.64 7.39
N LYS A 14 -4.50 13.03 6.23
CA LYS A 14 -4.87 14.29 5.57
C LYS A 14 -6.00 14.07 4.56
N THR A 15 -6.68 15.15 4.21
CA THR A 15 -7.79 15.07 3.24
C THR A 15 -7.28 14.94 1.81
N TYR A 16 -8.14 14.42 0.93
CA TYR A 16 -7.85 14.38 -0.50
C TYR A 16 -7.41 15.75 -1.04
N GLN A 17 -8.12 16.80 -0.65
CA GLN A 17 -7.82 18.15 -1.14
C GLN A 17 -6.42 18.60 -0.71
N GLU A 18 -6.04 18.33 0.51
CA GLU A 18 -4.68 18.65 1.00
C GLU A 18 -3.62 17.88 0.22
N VAL A 19 -3.85 16.60 -0.04
CA VAL A 19 -2.91 15.75 -0.80
C VAL A 19 -2.79 16.24 -2.25
N PHE A 20 -3.92 16.56 -2.86
CA PHE A 20 -3.98 17.09 -4.23
C PHE A 20 -3.28 18.44 -4.33
N ASP A 21 -3.56 19.35 -3.41
CA ASP A 21 -2.96 20.69 -3.40
C ASP A 21 -1.45 20.65 -3.17
N ALA A 22 -0.96 19.63 -2.49
CA ALA A 22 0.48 19.42 -2.29
C ALA A 22 1.19 18.90 -3.55
N GLY A 23 0.43 18.64 -4.63
CA GLY A 23 1.00 18.16 -5.89
C GLY A 23 1.38 16.69 -5.90
N LEU A 24 0.85 15.90 -4.97
CA LEU A 24 1.22 14.48 -4.83
C LEU A 24 0.39 13.57 -5.73
N ILE A 25 -0.72 14.07 -6.28
CA ILE A 25 -1.59 13.31 -7.18
C ILE A 25 -1.51 13.97 -8.56
N PRO A 26 -0.96 13.27 -9.58
CA PRO A 26 -0.76 13.86 -10.90
C PRO A 26 -2.02 13.93 -11.76
N TYR A 27 -3.11 13.31 -11.31
CA TYR A 27 -4.35 13.20 -12.08
C TYR A 27 -5.37 14.22 -11.63
N LYS A 28 -6.09 14.82 -12.59
CA LYS A 28 -7.21 15.72 -12.32
C LYS A 28 -8.50 14.96 -12.04
N THR A 29 -8.54 13.68 -12.39
CA THR A 29 -9.70 12.83 -12.16
C THR A 29 -9.85 12.59 -10.66
N LYS A 30 -11.05 12.85 -10.15
CA LYS A 30 -11.34 12.62 -8.73
C LYS A 30 -11.42 11.13 -8.40
N PRO A 31 -11.23 10.76 -7.13
CA PRO A 31 -11.41 9.38 -6.71
C PRO A 31 -12.76 8.82 -7.09
N THR A 32 -12.79 7.54 -7.45
CA THR A 32 -14.01 6.84 -7.84
C THR A 32 -14.79 6.44 -6.59
N GLU A 33 -16.10 6.72 -6.59
CA GLU A 33 -16.97 6.25 -5.53
C GLU A 33 -17.39 4.83 -5.80
N ASN A 34 -17.16 3.95 -4.84
CA ASN A 34 -17.58 2.56 -4.90
C ASN A 34 -18.92 2.44 -4.18
N PHE A 35 -19.97 2.09 -4.93
CA PHE A 35 -21.33 1.99 -4.38
C PHE A 35 -21.37 0.98 -3.23
N GLY A 36 -21.95 1.39 -2.11
CA GLY A 36 -22.10 0.52 -0.94
C GLY A 36 -20.87 0.40 -0.06
N THR A 37 -19.77 1.10 -0.35
CA THR A 37 -18.57 1.10 0.47
C THR A 37 -18.45 2.39 1.27
N GLU A 38 -17.65 2.32 2.34
CA GLU A 38 -17.36 3.48 3.20
C GLU A 38 -16.15 4.29 2.73
N TYR A 39 -15.61 3.94 1.57
CA TYR A 39 -14.42 4.60 1.03
C TYR A 39 -14.56 4.91 -0.46
N ILE A 40 -13.74 5.86 -0.90
CA ILE A 40 -13.53 6.18 -2.31
C ILE A 40 -12.07 5.89 -2.63
N SER A 41 -11.77 5.60 -3.89
CA SER A 41 -10.41 5.19 -4.25
C SER A 41 -9.92 5.84 -5.54
N LEU A 42 -8.60 5.92 -5.64
CA LEU A 42 -7.90 6.39 -6.83
C LEU A 42 -6.82 5.36 -7.17
N ASP A 43 -7.04 4.62 -8.25
CA ASP A 43 -6.10 3.59 -8.69
C ASP A 43 -5.22 4.13 -9.82
N MET A 44 -4.00 4.49 -9.47
CA MET A 44 -3.01 4.99 -10.41
C MET A 44 -2.20 3.80 -10.97
N VAL A 45 -2.83 3.04 -11.86
CA VAL A 45 -2.30 1.76 -12.35
C VAL A 45 -0.92 1.90 -12.97
N LYS A 46 -0.68 2.93 -13.77
CA LYS A 46 0.61 3.14 -14.43
C LYS A 46 1.74 3.40 -13.44
N GLU A 47 1.42 4.04 -12.35
CA GLU A 47 2.38 4.39 -11.30
C GLU A 47 2.52 3.28 -10.26
N GLY A 48 1.64 2.27 -10.31
CA GLY A 48 1.65 1.17 -9.35
C GLY A 48 1.19 1.58 -7.94
N VAL A 49 0.38 2.64 -7.84
CA VAL A 49 -0.07 3.21 -6.56
C VAL A 49 -1.59 3.26 -6.49
N TYR A 50 -2.13 2.71 -5.41
CA TYR A 50 -3.56 2.76 -5.10
C TYR A 50 -3.74 3.58 -3.82
N LEU A 51 -4.68 4.51 -3.85
CA LEU A 51 -5.02 5.35 -2.70
C LEU A 51 -6.48 5.15 -2.33
N ALA A 52 -6.77 5.05 -1.03
CA ALA A 52 -8.15 5.02 -0.56
C ALA A 52 -8.36 6.12 0.48
N PHE A 53 -9.53 6.75 0.39
CA PHE A 53 -9.95 7.83 1.27
C PHE A 53 -11.29 7.47 1.88
N LYS A 54 -11.53 7.91 3.11
CA LYS A 54 -12.84 7.70 3.73
C LYS A 54 -13.89 8.52 2.99
N ARG A 55 -15.05 7.94 2.75
CA ARG A 55 -16.14 8.64 2.06
C ARG A 55 -16.64 9.85 2.85
N SER A 56 -16.71 9.72 4.18
CA SER A 56 -17.30 10.73 5.06
C SER A 56 -16.53 12.05 5.07
N ASP A 57 -15.21 12.00 5.22
CA ASP A 57 -14.37 13.18 5.40
C ASP A 57 -13.25 13.30 4.39
N LYS A 58 -13.16 12.37 3.45
CA LYS A 58 -12.13 12.31 2.38
C LYS A 58 -10.71 12.16 2.92
N ILE A 59 -10.55 11.61 4.11
CA ILE A 59 -9.22 11.41 4.71
C ILE A 59 -8.54 10.18 4.12
N LEU A 60 -7.28 10.35 3.71
CA LEU A 60 -6.43 9.29 3.18
C LEU A 60 -6.12 8.27 4.29
N PHE A 61 -6.46 7.00 4.05
CA PHE A 61 -6.20 5.94 5.03
C PHE A 61 -5.54 4.69 4.44
N ASP A 62 -5.18 4.69 3.17
CA ASP A 62 -4.54 3.55 2.53
C ASP A 62 -3.68 4.02 1.37
N VAL A 63 -2.40 3.62 1.39
CA VAL A 63 -1.46 3.80 0.29
C VAL A 63 -0.92 2.42 -0.03
N THR A 64 -1.32 1.84 -1.16
CA THR A 64 -0.88 0.50 -1.58
C THR A 64 0.01 0.59 -2.80
N LEU A 65 1.17 -0.07 -2.72
CA LEU A 65 2.16 -0.12 -3.77
C LEU A 65 2.15 -1.51 -4.41
N THR A 66 1.99 -1.57 -5.73
CA THR A 66 1.98 -2.83 -6.47
C THR A 66 3.39 -3.13 -6.97
N LEU A 67 3.99 -4.21 -6.46
CA LEU A 67 5.37 -4.56 -6.79
C LEU A 67 5.49 -5.69 -7.81
N LEU A 68 4.46 -6.51 -7.97
CA LEU A 68 4.42 -7.57 -8.96
C LEU A 68 3.11 -7.51 -9.73
N ASP A 69 3.18 -7.90 -11.01
CA ASP A 69 2.01 -8.04 -11.87
C ASP A 69 2.08 -9.43 -12.50
N SER A 70 1.13 -10.31 -12.16
CA SER A 70 1.12 -11.68 -12.66
C SER A 70 0.96 -11.76 -14.17
N ASP A 71 0.36 -10.74 -14.79
CA ASP A 71 0.17 -10.67 -16.24
C ASP A 71 1.38 -10.08 -16.97
N LYS A 72 2.31 -9.48 -16.24
CA LYS A 72 3.51 -8.84 -16.79
C LYS A 72 4.74 -9.22 -15.97
N PRO A 73 5.38 -10.37 -16.27
CA PRO A 73 6.54 -10.82 -15.47
C PRO A 73 7.70 -9.84 -15.42
N SER A 74 7.82 -8.96 -16.42
CA SER A 74 8.88 -7.94 -16.46
C SER A 74 8.53 -6.66 -15.68
N TYR A 75 7.35 -6.60 -15.10
CA TYR A 75 6.92 -5.42 -14.34
C TYR A 75 7.88 -5.10 -13.21
N THR A 76 8.23 -3.83 -13.08
CA THR A 76 9.02 -3.30 -11.97
C THR A 76 8.35 -2.02 -11.49
N PHE A 77 8.25 -1.85 -10.17
CA PHE A 77 7.64 -0.65 -9.60
C PHE A 77 8.37 0.60 -10.11
N PRO A 78 7.64 1.57 -10.69
CA PRO A 78 8.27 2.68 -11.41
C PRO A 78 8.74 3.85 -10.55
N ASN A 79 8.47 3.83 -9.24
CA ASN A 79 8.82 4.95 -8.37
C ASN A 79 9.89 4.54 -7.35
N LYS A 80 10.52 5.54 -6.73
CA LYS A 80 11.43 5.29 -5.63
C LYS A 80 10.65 4.77 -4.42
N LEU A 81 11.09 3.66 -3.85
CA LEU A 81 10.50 3.09 -2.65
C LEU A 81 11.10 3.71 -1.39
N PRO A 82 10.33 3.79 -0.28
CA PRO A 82 10.89 4.19 1.00
C PRO A 82 11.98 3.22 1.43
N SER A 83 13.12 3.75 1.88
CA SER A 83 14.21 2.92 2.38
C SER A 83 13.74 2.08 3.59
N PRO A 84 14.13 0.81 3.73
CA PRO A 84 15.08 0.05 2.91
C PRO A 84 14.44 -0.75 1.77
N LEU A 85 13.15 -0.53 1.46
CA LEU A 85 12.43 -1.31 0.45
C LEU A 85 13.07 -1.19 -0.94
N ILE A 86 13.06 -2.31 -1.67
CA ILE A 86 13.56 -2.40 -3.05
C ILE A 86 12.49 -3.06 -3.93
N SER A 87 12.66 -3.00 -5.26
CA SER A 87 11.64 -3.45 -6.21
C SER A 87 11.31 -4.94 -6.14
N HIS A 88 12.29 -5.78 -5.85
CA HIS A 88 12.11 -7.22 -5.79
C HIS A 88 12.58 -7.72 -4.44
N MET A 89 11.65 -8.28 -3.66
CA MET A 89 11.90 -8.70 -2.30
C MET A 89 11.22 -10.05 -2.03
N SER A 90 11.87 -10.88 -1.21
CA SER A 90 11.28 -12.11 -0.68
C SER A 90 10.84 -11.89 0.76
N ARG A 91 10.02 -12.81 1.27
CA ARG A 91 9.62 -12.79 2.67
C ARG A 91 10.85 -12.92 3.58
N GLN A 92 11.80 -13.76 3.20
CA GLN A 92 13.06 -13.91 3.96
C GLN A 92 13.79 -12.57 4.02
N TRP A 93 13.89 -11.86 2.90
CA TRP A 93 14.57 -10.56 2.86
C TRP A 93 13.87 -9.55 3.77
N ILE A 94 12.52 -9.52 3.76
CA ILE A 94 11.74 -8.64 4.64
C ILE A 94 12.05 -8.96 6.11
N HIS A 95 12.07 -10.24 6.49
CA HIS A 95 12.37 -10.65 7.87
C HIS A 95 13.80 -10.28 8.27
N GLU A 96 14.75 -10.31 7.34
CA GLU A 96 16.13 -9.90 7.61
C GLU A 96 16.24 -8.38 7.83
N GLN A 97 15.47 -7.59 7.07
CA GLN A 97 15.52 -6.13 7.16
C GLN A 97 14.71 -5.56 8.33
N PHE A 98 13.54 -6.13 8.60
CA PHE A 98 12.61 -5.60 9.58
C PHE A 98 12.46 -6.45 10.84
N GLY A 99 13.06 -7.64 10.86
CA GLY A 99 12.84 -8.61 11.93
C GLY A 99 11.56 -9.39 11.72
N LEU A 100 11.15 -10.14 12.73
CA LEU A 100 9.90 -10.88 12.67
C LEU A 100 8.72 -9.90 12.72
N PRO A 101 7.64 -10.17 11.96
CA PRO A 101 6.48 -9.29 11.96
C PRO A 101 5.75 -9.31 13.28
N GLU A 102 5.03 -8.23 13.56
CA GLU A 102 4.17 -8.12 14.72
C GLU A 102 3.03 -9.13 14.67
N LYS A 103 2.46 -9.34 13.47
CA LYS A 103 1.43 -10.34 13.19
C LYS A 103 1.63 -10.90 11.80
N SER A 104 1.19 -12.13 11.58
CA SER A 104 1.20 -12.78 10.28
C SER A 104 -0.09 -13.54 10.05
N LYS A 105 -0.50 -13.62 8.78
CA LYS A 105 -1.60 -14.48 8.32
C LYS A 105 -1.04 -15.52 7.37
N GLU A 106 -1.35 -16.78 7.62
CA GLU A 106 -0.90 -17.90 6.79
C GLU A 106 -1.56 -17.89 5.41
N PRO A 107 -0.92 -18.53 4.42
CA PRO A 107 -1.56 -18.72 3.11
C PRO A 107 -2.92 -19.41 3.26
N LYS A 108 -3.86 -19.01 2.45
CA LYS A 108 -5.23 -19.54 2.50
C LYS A 108 -5.89 -19.51 1.14
N VAL A 109 -6.99 -20.26 1.01
CA VAL A 109 -7.83 -20.26 -0.19
C VAL A 109 -9.19 -19.68 0.20
N ILE A 110 -9.59 -18.62 -0.49
CA ILE A 110 -10.90 -17.98 -0.30
C ILE A 110 -11.61 -17.98 -1.66
N MET A 111 -12.80 -18.60 -1.72
CA MET A 111 -13.61 -18.66 -2.96
C MET A 111 -12.79 -19.13 -4.16
N LYS A 112 -12.00 -20.19 -3.97
CA LYS A 112 -11.13 -20.80 -4.99
C LYS A 112 -9.93 -19.95 -5.40
N GLU A 113 -9.71 -18.80 -4.78
CA GLU A 113 -8.53 -17.97 -5.00
C GLU A 113 -7.50 -18.23 -3.91
N GLU A 114 -6.24 -18.43 -4.33
CA GLU A 114 -5.14 -18.72 -3.42
C GLU A 114 -4.43 -17.43 -3.02
N PHE A 115 -4.22 -17.25 -1.70
CA PHE A 115 -3.52 -16.10 -1.13
C PHE A 115 -2.28 -16.57 -0.38
N GLY A 116 -1.17 -15.84 -0.54
CA GLY A 116 0.06 -16.11 0.18
C GLY A 116 0.06 -15.53 1.59
N TRP A 117 1.23 -15.52 2.21
CA TRP A 117 1.43 -14.92 3.53
C TRP A 117 1.11 -13.42 3.53
N VAL A 118 0.75 -12.91 4.70
CA VAL A 118 0.63 -11.47 4.94
C VAL A 118 1.33 -11.17 6.26
N ASP A 119 2.27 -10.23 6.26
CA ASP A 119 2.99 -9.81 7.46
C ASP A 119 2.62 -8.36 7.81
N LEU A 120 2.51 -8.06 9.10
CA LEU A 120 2.17 -6.73 9.59
C LEU A 120 3.30 -6.18 10.46
N TYR A 121 3.74 -4.97 10.15
CA TYR A 121 4.79 -4.24 10.88
C TYR A 121 4.27 -2.88 11.35
N THR A 122 4.81 -2.41 12.46
CA THR A 122 4.62 -1.03 12.92
C THR A 122 5.79 -0.20 12.45
N ILE A 123 5.52 0.93 11.80
CA ILE A 123 6.55 1.84 11.27
C ILE A 123 6.44 3.17 12.02
N LEU A 124 7.52 3.56 12.70
CA LEU A 124 7.51 4.73 13.59
C LEU A 124 8.04 6.02 12.94
N ASP A 125 8.54 5.93 11.71
CA ASP A 125 9.25 7.05 11.07
C ASP A 125 8.33 8.06 10.37
N PHE A 126 7.03 7.82 10.36
CA PHE A 126 6.08 8.70 9.69
C PHE A 126 5.34 9.60 10.68
N ARG A 127 4.71 10.65 10.14
CA ARG A 127 4.06 11.70 10.90
C ARG A 127 3.01 11.21 11.92
N ILE A 128 2.28 10.16 11.58
CA ILE A 128 1.30 9.52 12.48
C ILE A 128 1.65 8.06 12.67
N PRO A 129 1.13 7.39 13.71
CA PRO A 129 1.33 5.95 13.87
C PRO A 129 0.85 5.20 12.62
N THR A 130 1.77 4.47 11.98
CA THR A 130 1.56 3.83 10.70
C THR A 130 1.93 2.36 10.76
N ASN A 131 1.14 1.51 10.12
CA ASN A 131 1.48 0.10 9.90
C ASN A 131 1.83 -0.13 8.45
N MET A 132 2.74 -1.06 8.23
CA MET A 132 3.11 -1.56 6.91
C MET A 132 2.64 -3.00 6.81
N GLN A 133 1.74 -3.28 5.86
CA GLN A 133 1.25 -4.61 5.59
C GLN A 133 1.92 -5.11 4.32
N VAL A 134 2.59 -6.26 4.40
CA VAL A 134 3.30 -6.85 3.28
C VAL A 134 2.54 -8.10 2.83
N ASP A 135 2.04 -8.07 1.60
CA ASP A 135 1.33 -9.19 0.99
C ASP A 135 2.27 -9.93 0.05
N TYR A 136 2.35 -11.26 0.19
CA TYR A 136 3.22 -12.10 -0.62
C TYR A 136 2.41 -12.94 -1.60
N ASP A 137 3.04 -13.33 -2.70
CA ASP A 137 2.49 -14.33 -3.59
C ASP A 137 2.78 -15.74 -3.03
N LEU A 138 2.37 -16.78 -3.75
CA LEU A 138 2.55 -18.17 -3.30
C LEU A 138 4.02 -18.61 -3.29
N LEU A 139 4.90 -17.87 -3.94
CA LEU A 139 6.34 -18.13 -3.94
C LEU A 139 7.05 -17.27 -2.89
N GLU A 140 6.29 -16.63 -1.99
CA GLU A 140 6.80 -15.75 -0.94
C GLU A 140 7.57 -14.54 -1.47
N ARG A 141 7.18 -14.04 -2.63
CA ARG A 141 7.69 -12.78 -3.17
C ARG A 141 6.71 -11.67 -2.79
N VAL A 142 7.23 -10.50 -2.46
CA VAL A 142 6.40 -9.36 -2.10
C VAL A 142 5.64 -8.89 -3.34
N LYS A 143 4.31 -8.96 -3.31
CA LYS A 143 3.47 -8.50 -4.41
C LYS A 143 2.88 -7.13 -4.18
N GLU A 144 2.54 -6.80 -2.94
CA GLU A 144 1.99 -5.51 -2.55
C GLU A 144 2.50 -5.09 -1.19
N VAL A 145 2.65 -3.78 -0.99
CA VAL A 145 2.95 -3.21 0.32
C VAL A 145 1.91 -2.11 0.57
N THR A 146 1.20 -2.21 1.69
CA THR A 146 0.18 -1.25 2.08
C THR A 146 0.61 -0.50 3.33
N PHE A 147 0.54 0.83 3.27
CA PHE A 147 0.74 1.69 4.43
C PHE A 147 -0.60 2.26 4.86
N LEU A 148 -0.92 2.14 6.14
CA LEU A 148 -2.19 2.61 6.68
C LEU A 148 -1.99 3.09 8.11
N PRO A 149 -2.84 4.02 8.60
CA PRO A 149 -2.78 4.42 10.00
C PRO A 149 -3.03 3.22 10.90
N THR A 150 -2.32 3.15 12.01
CA THR A 150 -2.47 2.06 12.98
C THR A 150 -3.92 1.93 13.44
N SER A 151 -4.64 3.05 13.56
CA SER A 151 -6.06 3.06 13.93
C SER A 151 -6.97 2.38 12.92
N GLU A 152 -6.51 2.16 11.68
CA GLU A 152 -7.30 1.55 10.60
C GLU A 152 -7.01 0.06 10.42
N VAL A 153 -6.09 -0.51 11.18
CA VAL A 153 -5.77 -1.94 11.10
C VAL A 153 -6.95 -2.77 11.61
N ARG A 154 -7.36 -3.79 10.84
CA ARG A 154 -8.53 -4.64 11.13
C ARG A 154 -8.16 -6.13 11.07
N TRP A 155 -7.21 -6.54 11.83
CA TRP A 155 -6.76 -7.95 11.87
C TRP A 155 -7.49 -8.77 12.93
#